data_fbf9d3c0d06576cd5b6b4fd2c21701a3
#
_entry.id   fbf9d3c0d06576cd5b6b4fd2c21701a3
#
_cell.length_a   1.000
_cell.length_b   1.000
_cell.length_c   1.000
_cell.angle_alpha   90.00
_cell.angle_beta   90.00
_cell.angle_gamma   90.00
#
_symmetry.space_group_name_H-M   'P 1'
#
loop_
_entity.id
_entity.type
_entity.pdbx_description
1 polymer ?
#
loop_
_entity_poly.entity_id
_entity_poly.type
_entity_poly.pdbx_seq_one_letter_code
_entity_poly.pdbx_strand_id
1 'polypeptide(L)'
;MRRVYSAELKLMVLDGLLRAGVRHIQLGSFVHPEILPQMADAELLFHAVPQHDNVIYSAFILNERGLGRAIDCGVKKVETSISLHESYGFKNTGMKFDRAYEEMTRLVRLAHRHDISIRVGLQCAWGVANEAALGPDTVLSYIDKLMALDPDKICLADTAGLATPKMVKEYLDIIIPQIGGKPLVLHFHETRQGGLANIHAALQMGVREFDSSLGGLGGSPFMVNTTGNFATEDVVKLMDEAGIDTGIDRLGLKKTASHLKRTLQSTALKSAI
;
A
#
# COMPACT_ATOMS: atom_id res chain seq x y z
N MET A 1 13.10 -2.04 6.92
CA MET A 1 14.49 -2.49 6.58
C MET A 1 15.41 -1.28 6.59
N ARG A 2 16.62 -1.38 7.18
CA ARG A 2 17.58 -0.25 7.20
C ARG A 2 18.52 -0.22 5.99
N ARG A 3 18.47 -1.24 5.10
CA ARG A 3 19.39 -1.38 3.97
C ARG A 3 18.80 -0.81 2.70
N VAL A 4 19.67 -0.18 1.91
CA VAL A 4 19.41 0.21 0.52
C VAL A 4 19.83 -0.95 -0.36
N TYR A 5 19.00 -1.32 -1.30
CA TYR A 5 19.26 -2.35 -2.30
C TYR A 5 19.40 -1.71 -3.67
N SER A 6 20.19 -2.34 -4.54
CA SER A 6 20.45 -1.81 -5.86
C SER A 6 19.20 -1.83 -6.75
N ALA A 7 19.16 -0.93 -7.73
CA ALA A 7 18.10 -0.88 -8.73
C ALA A 7 18.01 -2.18 -9.54
N GLU A 8 19.15 -2.83 -9.82
CA GLU A 8 19.17 -4.11 -10.55
C GLU A 8 18.41 -5.21 -9.79
N LEU A 9 18.58 -5.28 -8.45
CA LEU A 9 17.80 -6.22 -7.64
C LEU A 9 16.30 -5.91 -7.69
N LYS A 10 15.92 -4.64 -7.62
CA LYS A 10 14.52 -4.21 -7.70
C LYS A 10 13.92 -4.52 -9.07
N LEU A 11 14.66 -4.27 -10.15
CA LEU A 11 14.25 -4.61 -11.52
C LEU A 11 14.15 -6.11 -11.75
N MET A 12 15.03 -6.91 -11.17
CA MET A 12 14.93 -8.38 -11.20
C MET A 12 13.66 -8.87 -10.48
N VAL A 13 13.31 -8.29 -9.33
CA VAL A 13 12.05 -8.61 -8.63
C VAL A 13 10.84 -8.21 -9.48
N LEU A 14 10.88 -7.03 -10.08
CA LEU A 14 9.83 -6.55 -10.97
C LEU A 14 9.60 -7.51 -12.15
N ASP A 15 10.67 -7.92 -12.82
CA ASP A 15 10.60 -8.88 -13.92
C ASP A 15 9.96 -10.21 -13.47
N GLY A 16 10.32 -10.70 -12.29
CA GLY A 16 9.68 -11.88 -11.69
C GLY A 16 8.19 -11.70 -11.41
N LEU A 17 7.77 -10.53 -10.93
CA LEU A 17 6.35 -10.19 -10.72
C LEU A 17 5.58 -10.14 -12.05
N LEU A 18 6.14 -9.49 -13.06
CA LEU A 18 5.53 -9.37 -14.39
C LEU A 18 5.34 -10.74 -15.06
N ARG A 19 6.37 -11.60 -15.00
CA ARG A 19 6.29 -12.99 -15.51
C ARG A 19 5.26 -13.81 -14.75
N ALA A 20 5.10 -13.57 -13.46
CA ALA A 20 4.07 -14.24 -12.66
C ALA A 20 2.66 -13.69 -12.92
N GLY A 21 2.48 -12.69 -13.76
CA GLY A 21 1.16 -12.16 -14.11
C GLY A 21 0.68 -11.01 -13.24
N VAL A 22 1.50 -10.47 -12.33
CA VAL A 22 1.14 -9.28 -11.55
C VAL A 22 1.03 -8.07 -12.48
N ARG A 23 -0.07 -7.31 -12.38
CA ARG A 23 -0.38 -6.19 -13.29
C ARG A 23 -0.53 -4.84 -12.60
N HIS A 24 -0.69 -4.80 -11.29
CA HIS A 24 -0.71 -3.57 -10.51
C HIS A 24 0.47 -3.58 -9.55
N ILE A 25 1.42 -2.65 -9.72
CA ILE A 25 2.68 -2.63 -8.98
C ILE A 25 2.96 -1.22 -8.49
N GLN A 26 2.97 -1.02 -7.16
CA GLN A 26 3.54 0.17 -6.58
C GLN A 26 5.06 0.06 -6.66
N LEU A 27 5.64 0.74 -7.64
CA LEU A 27 7.04 0.57 -8.02
C LEU A 27 8.00 1.27 -7.07
N GLY A 28 7.58 2.39 -6.49
CA GLY A 28 8.44 3.19 -5.64
C GLY A 28 7.71 4.31 -4.91
N SER A 29 8.49 5.18 -4.30
CA SER A 29 7.99 6.34 -3.56
C SER A 29 8.83 7.57 -3.86
N PHE A 30 8.18 8.70 -4.12
CA PHE A 30 8.82 10.00 -4.31
C PHE A 30 8.87 10.81 -3.00
N VAL A 31 9.02 10.13 -1.87
CA VAL A 31 9.36 10.73 -0.58
C VAL A 31 10.81 11.23 -0.62
N HIS A 32 11.15 12.19 0.24
CA HIS A 32 12.51 12.77 0.27
C HIS A 32 13.58 11.66 0.45
N PRO A 33 14.61 11.61 -0.41
CA PRO A 33 15.60 10.52 -0.41
C PRO A 33 16.36 10.36 0.92
N GLU A 34 16.57 11.43 1.66
CA GLU A 34 17.22 11.37 2.98
C GLU A 34 16.32 10.73 4.05
N ILE A 35 14.98 10.87 3.91
CA ILE A 35 14.01 10.27 4.83
C ILE A 35 13.81 8.79 4.50
N LEU A 36 13.77 8.46 3.20
CA LEU A 36 13.57 7.09 2.72
C LEU A 36 14.65 6.70 1.67
N PRO A 37 15.91 6.50 2.11
CA PRO A 37 17.01 6.17 1.20
C PRO A 37 16.79 4.90 0.37
N GLN A 38 15.95 3.98 0.85
CA GLN A 38 15.59 2.75 0.15
C GLN A 38 14.82 3.01 -1.16
N MET A 39 14.22 4.20 -1.32
CA MET A 39 13.45 4.60 -2.50
C MET A 39 14.09 5.81 -3.23
N ALA A 40 15.36 6.11 -2.92
CA ALA A 40 16.09 7.22 -3.55
C ALA A 40 16.30 7.04 -5.06
N ASP A 41 16.15 5.83 -5.56
CA ASP A 41 16.27 5.44 -6.97
C ASP A 41 14.91 5.34 -7.70
N ALA A 42 13.84 5.93 -7.17
CA ALA A 42 12.50 5.84 -7.75
C ALA A 42 12.48 6.33 -9.21
N GLU A 43 13.10 7.49 -9.51
CA GLU A 43 13.18 8.02 -10.87
C GLU A 43 13.85 7.04 -11.82
N LEU A 44 14.99 6.47 -11.41
CA LEU A 44 15.70 5.48 -12.21
C LEU A 44 14.81 4.27 -12.52
N LEU A 45 14.07 3.77 -11.51
CA LEU A 45 13.17 2.63 -11.71
C LEU A 45 12.06 2.97 -12.70
N PHE A 46 11.40 4.12 -12.57
CA PHE A 46 10.31 4.53 -13.49
C PHE A 46 10.79 4.73 -14.92
N HIS A 47 12.05 5.18 -15.13
CA HIS A 47 12.63 5.27 -16.46
C HIS A 47 13.08 3.91 -17.04
N ALA A 48 13.43 2.96 -16.18
CA ALA A 48 13.98 1.67 -16.59
C ALA A 48 12.90 0.58 -16.81
N VAL A 49 11.67 0.77 -16.29
CA VAL A 49 10.64 -0.27 -16.40
C VAL A 49 10.09 -0.38 -17.82
N PRO A 50 9.85 -1.61 -18.30
CA PRO A 50 9.21 -1.81 -19.58
C PRO A 50 7.77 -1.30 -19.54
N GLN A 51 7.36 -0.56 -20.55
CA GLN A 51 5.97 -0.11 -20.70
C GLN A 51 5.12 -1.23 -21.28
N HIS A 52 4.04 -1.57 -20.62
CA HIS A 52 3.07 -2.57 -21.06
C HIS A 52 1.66 -2.01 -20.90
N ASP A 53 0.83 -2.10 -21.90
CA ASP A 53 -0.53 -1.56 -21.90
C ASP A 53 -1.42 -2.14 -20.79
N ASN A 54 -1.12 -3.36 -20.34
CA ASN A 54 -1.88 -4.07 -19.32
C ASN A 54 -1.21 -4.05 -17.92
N VAL A 55 -0.17 -3.25 -17.72
CA VAL A 55 0.51 -3.11 -16.43
C VAL A 55 0.37 -1.69 -15.90
N ILE A 56 -0.02 -1.58 -14.67
CA ILE A 56 -0.16 -0.32 -13.96
C ILE A 56 1.00 -0.18 -12.99
N TYR A 57 1.83 0.83 -13.20
CA TYR A 57 2.83 1.25 -12.23
C TYR A 57 2.32 2.45 -11.46
N SER A 58 2.31 2.36 -10.14
CA SER A 58 1.97 3.47 -9.26
C SER A 58 3.15 3.88 -8.38
N ALA A 59 3.07 5.08 -7.82
CA ALA A 59 4.06 5.62 -6.92
C ALA A 59 3.41 6.23 -5.68
N PHE A 60 4.05 6.06 -4.52
CA PHE A 60 3.63 6.74 -3.31
C PHE A 60 4.21 8.15 -3.26
N ILE A 61 3.39 9.13 -2.86
CA ILE A 61 3.75 10.53 -2.70
C ILE A 61 3.22 11.07 -1.37
N LEU A 62 3.86 12.09 -0.80
CA LEU A 62 3.42 12.75 0.44
C LEU A 62 3.15 14.25 0.28
N ASN A 63 3.66 14.88 -0.78
CA ASN A 63 3.57 16.32 -0.97
C ASN A 63 3.70 16.70 -2.47
N GLU A 64 3.46 17.99 -2.77
CA GLU A 64 3.52 18.52 -4.13
C GLU A 64 4.88 18.33 -4.80
N ARG A 65 5.99 18.41 -4.03
CA ARG A 65 7.34 18.16 -4.58
C ARG A 65 7.50 16.72 -5.05
N GLY A 66 7.00 15.75 -4.27
CA GLY A 66 6.98 14.34 -4.66
C GLY A 66 6.12 14.10 -5.90
N LEU A 67 4.95 14.75 -5.97
CA LEU A 67 4.08 14.67 -7.14
C LEU A 67 4.76 15.26 -8.39
N GLY A 68 5.44 16.41 -8.28
CA GLY A 68 6.19 17.00 -9.39
C GLY A 68 7.24 16.04 -9.95
N ARG A 69 8.04 15.41 -9.08
CA ARG A 69 9.02 14.37 -9.48
C ARG A 69 8.35 13.18 -10.17
N ALA A 70 7.18 12.76 -9.70
CA ALA A 70 6.41 11.68 -10.33
C ALA A 70 5.91 12.08 -11.72
N ILE A 71 5.43 13.32 -11.88
CA ILE A 71 5.03 13.89 -13.19
C ILE A 71 6.20 13.87 -14.17
N ASP A 72 7.38 14.36 -13.75
CA ASP A 72 8.60 14.39 -14.56
C ASP A 72 9.04 13.00 -15.03
N CYS A 73 8.71 11.95 -14.27
CA CYS A 73 8.95 10.55 -14.62
C CYS A 73 7.82 9.91 -15.44
N GLY A 74 6.79 10.66 -15.81
CA GLY A 74 5.66 10.13 -16.60
C GLY A 74 4.72 9.20 -15.83
N VAL A 75 4.73 9.24 -14.49
CA VAL A 75 3.85 8.40 -13.65
C VAL A 75 2.39 8.77 -13.92
N LYS A 76 1.54 7.76 -14.14
CA LYS A 76 0.11 7.92 -14.42
C LYS A 76 -0.80 7.63 -13.23
N LYS A 77 -0.27 6.98 -12.19
CA LYS A 77 -1.02 6.67 -10.97
C LYS A 77 -0.19 6.95 -9.73
N VAL A 78 -0.74 7.73 -8.82
CA VAL A 78 -0.10 8.04 -7.55
C VAL A 78 -0.98 7.65 -6.37
N GLU A 79 -0.35 7.49 -5.23
CA GLU A 79 -0.99 7.12 -3.99
C GLU A 79 -0.52 8.02 -2.87
N THR A 80 -1.43 8.41 -2.00
CA THR A 80 -1.13 9.17 -0.79
C THR A 80 -2.02 8.73 0.35
N SER A 81 -1.62 8.99 1.59
CA SER A 81 -2.43 8.60 2.75
C SER A 81 -2.22 9.53 3.94
N ILE A 82 -3.24 9.63 4.77
CA ILE A 82 -3.21 10.33 6.05
C ILE A 82 -3.64 9.37 7.17
N SER A 83 -3.20 9.65 8.40
CA SER A 83 -3.56 8.82 9.56
C SER A 83 -4.78 9.39 10.27
N LEU A 84 -5.68 8.50 10.71
CA LEU A 84 -6.80 8.85 11.59
C LEU A 84 -6.36 9.13 13.04
N HIS A 85 -5.18 8.65 13.45
CA HIS A 85 -4.62 8.87 14.76
C HIS A 85 -3.47 9.88 14.71
N GLU A 86 -3.61 10.99 15.43
CA GLU A 86 -2.62 12.08 15.42
C GLU A 86 -1.24 11.63 15.88
N SER A 87 -1.18 10.74 16.88
CA SER A 87 0.08 10.21 17.42
C SER A 87 0.92 9.51 16.34
N TYR A 88 0.29 8.72 15.50
CA TYR A 88 0.95 8.06 14.37
C TYR A 88 1.17 9.04 13.20
N GLY A 89 0.17 9.84 12.85
CA GLY A 89 0.25 10.81 11.76
C GLY A 89 1.41 11.77 11.95
N PHE A 90 1.56 12.33 13.14
CA PHE A 90 2.65 13.24 13.45
C PHE A 90 4.03 12.57 13.38
N LYS A 91 4.16 11.33 13.87
CA LYS A 91 5.41 10.54 13.74
C LYS A 91 5.76 10.24 12.29
N ASN A 92 4.75 9.98 11.46
CA ASN A 92 4.92 9.58 10.06
C ASN A 92 5.23 10.77 9.14
N THR A 93 4.55 11.91 9.31
CA THR A 93 4.59 13.04 8.38
C THR A 93 5.02 14.36 9.01
N GLY A 94 5.09 14.45 10.35
CA GLY A 94 5.30 15.71 11.07
C GLY A 94 4.07 16.64 11.06
N MET A 95 2.92 16.17 10.58
CA MET A 95 1.71 16.99 10.43
C MET A 95 0.56 16.45 11.30
N LYS A 96 -0.27 17.37 11.81
CA LYS A 96 -1.58 17.05 12.36
C LYS A 96 -2.57 16.77 11.22
N PHE A 97 -3.71 16.13 11.56
CA PHE A 97 -4.69 15.67 10.57
C PHE A 97 -5.14 16.80 9.63
N ASP A 98 -5.57 17.96 10.14
CA ASP A 98 -6.10 19.04 9.31
C ASP A 98 -5.07 19.53 8.28
N ARG A 99 -3.81 19.67 8.70
CA ARG A 99 -2.73 20.07 7.80
C ARG A 99 -2.43 19.00 6.74
N ALA A 100 -2.43 17.72 7.14
CA ALA A 100 -2.26 16.60 6.22
C ALA A 100 -3.43 16.49 5.23
N TYR A 101 -4.65 16.77 5.67
CA TYR A 101 -5.84 16.81 4.83
C TYR A 101 -5.80 17.97 3.81
N GLU A 102 -5.38 19.16 4.23
CA GLU A 102 -5.15 20.28 3.30
C GLU A 102 -4.12 19.96 2.23
N GLU A 103 -3.01 19.30 2.62
CA GLU A 103 -1.98 18.86 1.68
C GLU A 103 -2.55 17.82 0.71
N MET A 104 -3.25 16.81 1.20
CA MET A 104 -3.93 15.82 0.37
C MET A 104 -4.93 16.47 -0.60
N THR A 105 -5.69 17.47 -0.16
CA THR A 105 -6.61 18.22 -1.02
C THR A 105 -5.87 18.87 -2.19
N ARG A 106 -4.71 19.47 -1.94
CA ARG A 106 -3.87 20.06 -2.99
C ARG A 106 -3.34 19.00 -3.94
N LEU A 107 -2.88 17.86 -3.39
CA LEU A 107 -2.37 16.72 -4.19
C LEU A 107 -3.42 16.16 -5.14
N VAL A 108 -4.66 15.94 -4.67
CA VAL A 108 -5.75 15.44 -5.51
C VAL A 108 -6.02 16.38 -6.67
N ARG A 109 -6.19 17.68 -6.38
CA ARG A 109 -6.43 18.69 -7.41
C ARG A 109 -5.28 18.80 -8.41
N LEU A 110 -4.04 18.70 -7.93
CA LEU A 110 -2.87 18.82 -8.80
C LEU A 110 -2.71 17.56 -9.67
N ALA A 111 -2.92 16.36 -9.11
CA ALA A 111 -2.89 15.10 -9.86
C ALA A 111 -3.91 15.13 -11.01
N HIS A 112 -5.15 15.52 -10.75
CA HIS A 112 -6.19 15.60 -11.78
C HIS A 112 -5.87 16.64 -12.87
N ARG A 113 -5.26 17.78 -12.52
CA ARG A 113 -4.82 18.76 -13.53
C ARG A 113 -3.74 18.23 -14.49
N HIS A 114 -3.04 17.18 -14.11
CA HIS A 114 -2.02 16.49 -14.91
C HIS A 114 -2.47 15.15 -15.46
N ASP A 115 -3.78 14.85 -15.45
CA ASP A 115 -4.35 13.57 -15.91
C ASP A 115 -3.71 12.35 -15.21
N ILE A 116 -3.41 12.50 -13.90
CA ILE A 116 -2.86 11.46 -13.04
C ILE A 116 -3.96 10.95 -12.11
N SER A 117 -4.21 9.65 -12.17
CA SER A 117 -5.13 8.99 -11.23
C SER A 117 -4.52 8.96 -9.82
N ILE A 118 -5.32 9.28 -8.82
CA ILE A 118 -4.86 9.33 -7.43
C ILE A 118 -5.69 8.44 -6.51
N ARG A 119 -5.02 7.57 -5.76
CA ARG A 119 -5.57 6.82 -4.63
C ARG A 119 -5.29 7.56 -3.34
N VAL A 120 -6.32 7.79 -2.53
CA VAL A 120 -6.17 8.35 -1.18
C VAL A 120 -6.45 7.28 -0.13
N GLY A 121 -5.67 7.27 0.95
CA GLY A 121 -5.77 6.26 1.99
C GLY A 121 -5.95 6.84 3.39
N LEU A 122 -6.69 6.09 4.23
CA LEU A 122 -6.78 6.29 5.67
C LEU A 122 -5.93 5.22 6.37
N GLN A 123 -4.85 5.66 7.02
CA GLN A 123 -4.01 4.82 7.87
C GLN A 123 -4.63 4.66 9.25
N CYS A 124 -4.34 3.54 9.91
CA CYS A 124 -4.84 3.22 11.25
C CYS A 124 -6.38 3.15 11.33
N ALA A 125 -7.06 2.71 10.27
CA ALA A 125 -8.51 2.68 10.19
C ALA A 125 -9.16 1.82 11.30
N TRP A 126 -8.46 0.79 11.78
CA TRP A 126 -8.89 -0.07 12.88
C TRP A 126 -8.18 0.21 14.21
N GLY A 127 -7.50 1.38 14.30
CA GLY A 127 -6.87 1.83 15.53
C GLY A 127 -5.34 1.76 15.54
N VAL A 128 -4.78 2.14 16.67
CA VAL A 128 -3.37 2.01 17.03
C VAL A 128 -3.25 1.39 18.41
N ALA A 129 -2.13 0.72 18.70
CA ALA A 129 -1.91 0.11 20.00
C ALA A 129 -1.91 1.17 21.11
N ASN A 130 -2.55 0.85 22.24
CA ASN A 130 -2.65 1.69 23.44
C ASN A 130 -3.49 2.97 23.29
N GLU A 131 -4.26 3.11 22.21
CA GLU A 131 -5.25 4.17 22.04
C GLU A 131 -6.64 3.56 21.85
N ALA A 132 -7.69 4.33 22.16
CA ALA A 132 -9.06 3.88 21.91
C ALA A 132 -9.28 3.67 20.41
N ALA A 133 -9.85 2.54 20.04
CA ALA A 133 -10.24 2.29 18.65
C ALA A 133 -11.34 3.30 18.24
N LEU A 134 -11.21 3.84 17.03
CA LEU A 134 -12.26 4.65 16.43
C LEU A 134 -13.40 3.72 16.03
N GLY A 135 -14.63 4.09 16.39
CA GLY A 135 -15.81 3.34 15.94
C GLY A 135 -16.03 3.51 14.42
N PRO A 136 -16.81 2.59 13.81
CA PRO A 136 -17.03 2.61 12.37
C PRO A 136 -17.67 3.91 11.87
N ASP A 137 -18.60 4.52 12.63
CA ASP A 137 -19.22 5.82 12.29
C ASP A 137 -18.18 6.96 12.24
N THR A 138 -17.20 6.94 13.16
CA THR A 138 -16.11 7.92 13.15
C THR A 138 -15.26 7.73 11.90
N VAL A 139 -14.88 6.49 11.55
CA VAL A 139 -14.12 6.21 10.32
C VAL A 139 -14.92 6.63 9.10
N LEU A 140 -16.23 6.39 9.06
CA LEU A 140 -17.10 6.84 7.98
C LEU A 140 -17.05 8.36 7.81
N SER A 141 -17.08 9.15 8.88
CA SER A 141 -16.99 10.61 8.79
C SER A 141 -15.68 11.11 8.13
N TYR A 142 -14.60 10.35 8.26
CA TYR A 142 -13.35 10.63 7.55
C TYR A 142 -13.39 10.15 6.09
N ILE A 143 -14.08 9.04 5.81
CA ILE A 143 -14.35 8.62 4.43
C ILE A 143 -15.12 9.70 3.69
N ASP A 144 -16.17 10.28 4.29
CA ASP A 144 -16.94 11.38 3.68
C ASP A 144 -16.05 12.58 3.33
N LYS A 145 -15.11 12.94 4.21
CA LYS A 145 -14.11 13.98 3.90
C LYS A 145 -13.23 13.60 2.70
N LEU A 146 -12.78 12.32 2.61
CA LEU A 146 -12.00 11.88 1.45
C LEU A 146 -12.84 11.86 0.18
N MET A 147 -14.09 11.42 0.25
CA MET A 147 -15.02 11.41 -0.90
C MET A 147 -15.26 12.82 -1.45
N ALA A 148 -15.30 13.84 -0.57
CA ALA A 148 -15.43 15.24 -0.98
C ALA A 148 -14.23 15.76 -1.81
N LEU A 149 -13.08 15.07 -1.80
CA LEU A 149 -11.93 15.37 -2.65
C LEU A 149 -12.05 14.77 -4.05
N ASP A 150 -13.03 13.88 -4.27
CA ASP A 150 -13.26 13.13 -5.50
C ASP A 150 -12.04 12.29 -5.97
N PRO A 151 -11.40 11.48 -5.12
CA PRO A 151 -10.28 10.64 -5.54
C PRO A 151 -10.73 9.53 -6.49
N ASP A 152 -9.81 8.97 -7.27
CA ASP A 152 -10.14 7.85 -8.16
C ASP A 152 -10.31 6.53 -7.42
N LYS A 153 -9.60 6.35 -6.30
CA LYS A 153 -9.71 5.18 -5.42
C LYS A 153 -9.55 5.57 -3.96
N ILE A 154 -10.10 4.75 -3.07
CA ILE A 154 -9.93 4.87 -1.61
C ILE A 154 -9.20 3.63 -1.10
N CYS A 155 -8.35 3.83 -0.08
CA CYS A 155 -7.71 2.74 0.65
C CYS A 155 -7.97 2.85 2.15
N LEU A 156 -8.32 1.74 2.77
CA LEU A 156 -8.32 1.61 4.23
C LEU A 156 -7.16 0.72 4.67
N ALA A 157 -6.33 1.25 5.56
CA ALA A 157 -5.14 0.54 6.03
C ALA A 157 -5.24 0.16 7.50
N ASP A 158 -5.07 -1.13 7.78
CA ASP A 158 -4.85 -1.68 9.11
C ASP A 158 -3.36 -1.60 9.46
N THR A 159 -2.89 -0.36 9.63
CA THR A 159 -1.47 -0.05 9.82
C THR A 159 -0.88 -0.72 11.06
N ALA A 160 -1.69 -0.89 12.10
CA ALA A 160 -1.28 -1.51 13.36
C ALA A 160 -1.57 -3.02 13.44
N GLY A 161 -2.28 -3.58 12.46
CA GLY A 161 -2.67 -4.98 12.44
C GLY A 161 -3.65 -5.35 13.57
N LEU A 162 -4.59 -4.47 13.86
CA LEU A 162 -5.57 -4.65 14.95
C LEU A 162 -6.95 -5.07 14.44
N ALA A 163 -7.16 -5.08 13.12
CA ALA A 163 -8.41 -5.51 12.54
C ALA A 163 -8.71 -6.98 12.87
N THR A 164 -9.97 -7.25 13.13
CA THR A 164 -10.52 -8.61 13.24
C THR A 164 -11.56 -8.82 12.14
N PRO A 165 -11.86 -10.07 11.73
CA PRO A 165 -12.87 -10.33 10.71
C PRO A 165 -14.24 -9.71 11.03
N LYS A 166 -14.60 -9.66 12.31
CA LYS A 166 -15.83 -9.02 12.78
C LYS A 166 -15.79 -7.51 12.52
N MET A 167 -14.72 -6.83 12.97
CA MET A 167 -14.54 -5.38 12.73
C MET A 167 -14.51 -5.04 11.24
N VAL A 168 -13.83 -5.86 10.43
CA VAL A 168 -13.78 -5.67 8.98
C VAL A 168 -15.19 -5.65 8.40
N LYS A 169 -16.04 -6.62 8.76
CA LYS A 169 -17.44 -6.69 8.28
C LYS A 169 -18.27 -5.50 8.77
N GLU A 170 -18.16 -5.15 10.06
CA GLU A 170 -18.90 -4.03 10.65
C GLU A 170 -18.56 -2.69 9.96
N TYR A 171 -17.28 -2.44 9.65
CA TYR A 171 -16.85 -1.22 8.99
C TYR A 171 -17.27 -1.20 7.51
N LEU A 172 -17.11 -2.31 6.81
CA LEU A 172 -17.46 -2.40 5.39
C LEU A 172 -18.95 -2.34 5.14
N ASP A 173 -19.76 -2.83 6.07
CA ASP A 173 -21.24 -2.79 5.98
C ASP A 173 -21.76 -1.35 5.88
N ILE A 174 -21.13 -0.41 6.58
CA ILE A 174 -21.52 1.01 6.54
C ILE A 174 -20.75 1.83 5.50
N ILE A 175 -19.49 1.45 5.17
CA ILE A 175 -18.66 2.22 4.25
C ILE A 175 -19.01 1.96 2.79
N ILE A 176 -19.20 0.69 2.39
CA ILE A 176 -19.44 0.34 0.98
C ILE A 176 -20.65 1.07 0.39
N PRO A 177 -21.80 1.20 1.07
CA PRO A 177 -22.94 1.95 0.54
C PRO A 177 -22.66 3.44 0.31
N GLN A 178 -21.73 4.03 1.07
CA GLN A 178 -21.46 5.49 1.06
C GLN A 178 -20.42 5.92 0.02
N ILE A 179 -19.57 5.00 -0.45
CA ILE A 179 -18.50 5.35 -1.40
C ILE A 179 -18.95 5.42 -2.87
N GLY A 180 -20.27 5.25 -3.14
CA GLY A 180 -20.86 5.47 -4.46
C GLY A 180 -20.26 4.62 -5.58
N GLY A 181 -19.80 3.40 -5.27
CA GLY A 181 -19.18 2.50 -6.23
C GLY A 181 -17.72 2.81 -6.56
N LYS A 182 -17.08 3.77 -5.88
CA LYS A 182 -15.63 3.98 -6.03
C LYS A 182 -14.86 2.72 -5.60
N PRO A 183 -13.77 2.37 -6.33
CA PRO A 183 -12.94 1.23 -5.96
C PRO A 183 -12.35 1.40 -4.55
N LEU A 184 -12.54 0.36 -3.73
CA LEU A 184 -12.01 0.29 -2.37
C LEU A 184 -10.88 -0.74 -2.32
N VAL A 185 -9.72 -0.29 -1.89
CA VAL A 185 -8.55 -1.13 -1.63
C VAL A 185 -8.39 -1.33 -0.13
N LEU A 186 -8.08 -2.54 0.30
CA LEU A 186 -7.73 -2.79 1.69
C LEU A 186 -6.24 -3.15 1.81
N HIS A 187 -5.59 -2.51 2.77
CA HIS A 187 -4.19 -2.73 3.10
C HIS A 187 -4.11 -3.27 4.53
N PHE A 188 -3.93 -4.58 4.66
CA PHE A 188 -3.78 -5.21 5.97
C PHE A 188 -2.32 -5.53 6.25
N HIS A 189 -1.92 -5.40 7.50
CA HIS A 189 -0.65 -5.95 7.97
C HIS A 189 -0.87 -7.34 8.57
N GLU A 190 0.12 -8.22 8.37
CA GLU A 190 0.13 -9.54 8.99
C GLU A 190 0.25 -9.37 10.51
N THR A 191 -0.57 -10.10 11.22
CA THR A 191 -0.51 -10.19 12.66
C THR A 191 -0.53 -11.67 13.08
N ARG A 192 -0.03 -11.97 14.27
CA ARG A 192 -0.05 -13.34 14.81
C ARG A 192 -1.47 -13.91 14.99
N GLN A 193 -2.50 -13.15 14.71
CA GLN A 193 -3.91 -13.50 14.95
C GLN A 193 -4.70 -13.84 13.67
N GLY A 194 -4.02 -14.13 12.56
CA GLY A 194 -4.71 -14.64 11.36
C GLY A 194 -5.27 -13.57 10.44
N GLY A 195 -4.45 -12.58 10.07
CA GLY A 195 -4.85 -11.49 9.20
C GLY A 195 -5.37 -11.91 7.82
N LEU A 196 -5.05 -13.09 7.29
CA LEU A 196 -5.69 -13.65 6.09
C LEU A 196 -7.21 -13.83 6.28
N ALA A 197 -7.68 -14.06 7.50
CA ALA A 197 -9.11 -14.11 7.81
C ALA A 197 -9.80 -12.74 7.60
N ASN A 198 -9.07 -11.62 7.75
CA ASN A 198 -9.59 -10.29 7.45
C ASN A 198 -9.81 -10.10 5.94
N ILE A 199 -8.86 -10.59 5.11
CA ILE A 199 -9.02 -10.59 3.64
C ILE A 199 -10.23 -11.43 3.26
N HIS A 200 -10.39 -12.63 3.84
CA HIS A 200 -11.55 -13.49 3.58
C HIS A 200 -12.86 -12.81 3.98
N ALA A 201 -12.91 -12.17 5.14
CA ALA A 201 -14.09 -11.40 5.57
C ALA A 201 -14.43 -10.26 4.61
N ALA A 202 -13.42 -9.53 4.13
CA ALA A 202 -13.59 -8.45 3.17
C ALA A 202 -14.08 -8.95 1.79
N LEU A 203 -13.58 -10.10 1.33
CA LEU A 203 -14.08 -10.77 0.12
C LEU A 203 -15.56 -11.09 0.20
N GLN A 204 -16.04 -11.56 1.36
CA GLN A 204 -17.46 -11.83 1.61
C GLN A 204 -18.33 -10.55 1.54
N MET A 205 -17.74 -9.39 1.88
CA MET A 205 -18.37 -8.07 1.77
C MET A 205 -18.27 -7.45 0.36
N GLY A 206 -17.68 -8.14 -0.60
CA GLY A 206 -17.60 -7.69 -1.98
C GLY A 206 -16.32 -6.91 -2.35
N VAL A 207 -15.39 -6.72 -1.42
CA VAL A 207 -14.09 -6.10 -1.75
C VAL A 207 -13.27 -7.03 -2.66
N ARG A 208 -12.58 -6.44 -3.64
CA ARG A 208 -11.82 -7.19 -4.65
C ARG A 208 -10.37 -6.72 -4.81
N GLU A 209 -9.99 -5.62 -4.19
CA GLU A 209 -8.64 -5.07 -4.30
C GLU A 209 -7.93 -5.08 -2.93
N PHE A 210 -6.72 -5.66 -2.90
CA PHE A 210 -5.91 -5.80 -1.68
C PHE A 210 -4.46 -5.48 -1.99
N ASP A 211 -3.82 -4.71 -1.12
CA ASP A 211 -2.38 -4.49 -1.17
C ASP A 211 -1.65 -5.67 -0.53
N SER A 212 -0.57 -6.08 -1.15
CA SER A 212 0.34 -7.12 -0.65
C SER A 212 1.77 -6.86 -1.11
N SER A 213 2.73 -7.58 -0.58
CA SER A 213 4.13 -7.41 -0.93
C SER A 213 4.79 -8.78 -1.16
N LEU A 214 5.67 -8.89 -2.15
CA LEU A 214 6.38 -10.13 -2.42
C LEU A 214 7.19 -10.57 -1.18
N GLY A 215 6.96 -11.81 -0.72
CA GLY A 215 7.60 -12.33 0.48
C GLY A 215 7.21 -11.63 1.78
N GLY A 216 6.13 -10.86 1.81
CA GLY A 216 5.69 -10.10 2.98
C GLY A 216 6.65 -8.97 3.39
N LEU A 217 7.48 -8.48 2.47
CA LEU A 217 8.47 -7.46 2.78
C LEU A 217 7.81 -6.08 3.03
N GLY A 218 8.41 -5.32 3.94
CA GLY A 218 7.93 -3.98 4.27
C GLY A 218 7.09 -3.95 5.54
N GLY A 219 6.51 -2.80 5.80
CA GLY A 219 5.77 -2.47 7.00
C GLY A 219 6.22 -1.13 7.56
N SER A 220 5.41 -0.51 8.41
CA SER A 220 5.73 0.78 9.00
C SER A 220 6.89 0.67 10.00
N PRO A 221 7.92 1.49 9.89
CA PRO A 221 9.01 1.53 10.88
C PRO A 221 8.56 2.09 12.23
N PHE A 222 7.38 2.69 12.30
CA PHE A 222 6.82 3.31 13.50
C PHE A 222 5.86 2.41 14.27
N MET A 223 5.55 1.22 13.71
CA MET A 223 4.68 0.23 14.36
C MET A 223 5.51 -0.87 15.03
N VAL A 224 5.23 -1.08 16.31
CA VAL A 224 5.82 -2.16 17.12
C VAL A 224 4.87 -3.36 17.06
N ASN A 225 5.41 -4.57 16.90
CA ASN A 225 4.66 -5.84 16.91
C ASN A 225 3.86 -6.19 15.64
N THR A 226 4.00 -5.47 14.53
CA THR A 226 3.50 -5.95 13.23
C THR A 226 4.58 -6.79 12.54
N THR A 227 4.19 -7.90 11.90
CA THR A 227 5.12 -8.75 11.14
C THR A 227 5.40 -8.21 9.74
N GLY A 228 4.68 -7.15 9.32
CA GLY A 228 4.81 -6.49 8.03
C GLY A 228 3.60 -6.72 7.11
N ASN A 229 3.82 -6.51 5.82
CA ASN A 229 2.78 -6.72 4.81
C ASN A 229 2.46 -8.21 4.65
N PHE A 230 1.26 -8.51 4.11
CA PHE A 230 0.97 -9.86 3.63
C PHE A 230 1.87 -10.24 2.46
N ALA A 231 2.33 -11.48 2.45
CA ALA A 231 3.01 -12.01 1.30
C ALA A 231 2.03 -12.17 0.12
N THR A 232 2.37 -11.65 -1.05
CA THR A 232 1.53 -11.75 -2.25
C THR A 232 1.21 -13.21 -2.58
N GLU A 233 2.19 -14.09 -2.42
CA GLU A 233 2.01 -15.53 -2.65
C GLU A 233 1.00 -16.20 -1.71
N ASP A 234 0.82 -15.67 -0.50
CA ASP A 234 -0.16 -16.17 0.47
C ASP A 234 -1.56 -15.59 0.19
N VAL A 235 -1.63 -14.32 -0.24
CA VAL A 235 -2.89 -13.72 -0.68
C VAL A 235 -3.42 -14.41 -1.94
N VAL A 236 -2.57 -14.68 -2.94
CA VAL A 236 -2.97 -15.42 -4.15
C VAL A 236 -3.41 -16.84 -3.78
N LYS A 237 -2.72 -17.52 -2.85
CA LYS A 237 -3.18 -18.83 -2.34
C LYS A 237 -4.57 -18.77 -1.76
N LEU A 238 -4.88 -17.74 -0.94
CA LEU A 238 -6.20 -17.55 -0.36
C LEU A 238 -7.28 -17.34 -1.45
N MET A 239 -6.94 -16.57 -2.50
CA MET A 239 -7.86 -16.36 -3.64
C MET A 239 -8.14 -17.68 -4.37
N ASP A 240 -7.09 -18.47 -4.67
CA ASP A 240 -7.22 -19.81 -5.28
C ASP A 240 -8.15 -20.72 -4.44
N GLU A 241 -7.95 -20.77 -3.12
CA GLU A 241 -8.76 -21.55 -2.18
C GLU A 241 -10.21 -21.05 -2.09
N ALA A 242 -10.45 -19.77 -2.35
CA ALA A 242 -11.78 -19.17 -2.45
C ALA A 242 -12.43 -19.33 -3.84
N GLY A 243 -11.76 -20.00 -4.78
CA GLY A 243 -12.24 -20.18 -6.15
C GLY A 243 -12.15 -18.92 -7.02
N ILE A 244 -11.32 -17.96 -6.64
CA ILE A 244 -11.12 -16.69 -7.36
C ILE A 244 -9.87 -16.81 -8.21
N ASP A 245 -10.04 -16.77 -9.54
CA ASP A 245 -8.92 -16.69 -10.47
C ASP A 245 -8.35 -15.27 -10.50
N THR A 246 -7.10 -15.13 -10.09
CA THR A 246 -6.37 -13.85 -10.12
C THR A 246 -5.57 -13.65 -11.41
N GLY A 247 -5.44 -14.66 -12.24
CA GLY A 247 -4.53 -14.67 -13.39
C GLY A 247 -3.04 -14.65 -13.01
N ILE A 248 -2.69 -14.91 -11.74
CA ILE A 248 -1.33 -14.83 -11.22
C ILE A 248 -0.73 -16.23 -11.00
N ASP A 249 0.43 -16.50 -11.60
CA ASP A 249 1.20 -17.73 -11.35
C ASP A 249 1.81 -17.72 -9.94
N ARG A 250 1.14 -18.40 -9.01
CA ARG A 250 1.60 -18.52 -7.63
C ARG A 250 2.95 -19.23 -7.51
N LEU A 251 3.26 -20.20 -8.38
CA LEU A 251 4.56 -20.87 -8.36
C LEU A 251 5.68 -19.95 -8.83
N GLY A 252 5.42 -19.11 -9.84
CA GLY A 252 6.32 -18.05 -10.27
C GLY A 252 6.60 -17.04 -9.17
N LEU A 253 5.55 -16.57 -8.45
CA LEU A 253 5.71 -15.71 -7.26
C LEU A 253 6.60 -16.35 -6.19
N LYS A 254 6.34 -17.62 -5.82
CA LYS A 254 7.13 -18.34 -4.82
C LYS A 254 8.60 -18.47 -5.21
N LYS A 255 8.88 -18.71 -6.50
CA LYS A 255 10.27 -18.78 -7.02
C LYS A 255 10.95 -17.40 -6.87
N THR A 256 10.27 -16.32 -7.26
CA THR A 256 10.77 -14.96 -7.16
C THR A 256 10.99 -14.54 -5.70
N ALA A 257 10.04 -14.82 -4.81
CA ALA A 257 10.16 -14.57 -3.36
C ALA A 257 11.33 -15.35 -2.73
N SER A 258 11.50 -16.61 -3.10
CA SER A 258 12.60 -17.44 -2.63
C SER A 258 13.96 -16.94 -3.12
N HIS A 259 14.05 -16.49 -4.36
CA HIS A 259 15.26 -15.87 -4.90
C HIS A 259 15.59 -14.57 -4.17
N LEU A 260 14.61 -13.68 -4.01
CA LEU A 260 14.76 -12.45 -3.24
C LEU A 260 15.24 -12.71 -1.82
N LYS A 261 14.62 -13.65 -1.09
CA LYS A 261 15.00 -14.02 0.28
C LYS A 261 16.46 -14.49 0.37
N ARG A 262 16.92 -15.35 -0.55
CA ARG A 262 18.32 -15.78 -0.59
C ARG A 262 19.28 -14.61 -0.84
N THR A 263 18.94 -13.73 -1.78
CA THR A 263 19.76 -12.54 -2.09
C THR A 263 19.86 -11.60 -0.88
N LEU A 264 18.75 -11.35 -0.18
CA LEU A 264 18.74 -10.54 1.03
C LEU A 264 19.60 -11.14 2.15
N GLN A 265 19.58 -12.47 2.32
CA GLN A 265 20.39 -13.19 3.31
C GLN A 265 21.87 -13.16 2.97
N SER A 266 22.25 -13.41 1.70
CA SER A 266 23.64 -13.38 1.26
C SER A 266 24.29 -11.99 1.38
N THR A 267 23.52 -10.94 1.08
CA THR A 267 23.94 -9.56 1.26
C THR A 267 24.07 -9.21 2.75
N ALA A 268 23.27 -9.82 3.62
CA ALA A 268 23.36 -9.67 5.07
C ALA A 268 24.68 -10.22 5.63
N LEU A 269 25.10 -11.37 5.16
CA LEU A 269 26.37 -12.01 5.57
C LEU A 269 27.60 -11.22 5.10
N LYS A 270 27.59 -10.71 3.86
CA LYS A 270 28.70 -9.90 3.31
C LYS A 270 28.95 -8.56 4.01
N SER A 271 27.96 -8.00 4.72
CA SER A 271 28.11 -6.73 5.44
C SER A 271 28.33 -6.91 6.94
N ALA A 272 28.48 -8.13 7.42
CA ALA A 272 28.81 -8.50 8.80
C ALA A 272 30.29 -8.92 8.96
N ILE A 273 31.05 -8.93 7.85
CA ILE A 273 32.51 -9.12 7.77
C ILE A 273 33.15 -7.78 7.44
#